data_738cc426368382c440dda2a32dcf8378
#
_entry.id   738cc426368382c440dda2a32dcf8378
#
_cell.length_a   1.000
_cell.length_b   1.000
_cell.length_c   1.000
_cell.angle_alpha   90.00
_cell.angle_beta   90.00
_cell.angle_gamma   90.00
#
_symmetry.space_group_name_H-M   'P 1'
#
loop_
_entity.id
_entity.type
_entity.pdbx_description
1 polymer ?
#
loop_
_entity_poly.entity_id
_entity_poly.type
_entity_poly.pdbx_seq_one_letter_code
_entity_poly.pdbx_strand_id
1 'polypeptide(L)'
;ISRAGVSLNYTPWLRRLVSDMDLAYLSGYYRIGDYSAVSASLRYFSLGEVYTNAGETNDNSMTINPYEMSADVAYSIMLSETFSIAAAVRWIYSDLTYDYTSDTSPGSAFAVDLAAYYQNYVNIGQRECQLGLGLNMSNIGSKINFGGTDESEFIPANLRLGASLMIPLDEYNR
;
A
#
# COMPACT_ATOMS: atom_id res chain seq x y z
N ILE A 1 -22.18 -5.26 7.49
CA ILE A 1 -20.74 -4.94 7.63
C ILE A 1 -20.54 -4.25 8.97
N SER A 2 -19.52 -4.64 9.74
CA SER A 2 -19.19 -4.04 11.04
C SER A 2 -18.87 -2.55 10.91
N ARG A 3 -19.15 -1.78 11.99
CA ARG A 3 -18.91 -0.34 12.01
C ARG A 3 -17.41 0.02 11.98
N ALA A 4 -16.59 -0.86 12.49
CA ALA A 4 -15.14 -0.72 12.50
C ALA A 4 -14.47 -2.07 12.29
N GLY A 5 -13.26 -2.07 11.79
CA GLY A 5 -12.43 -3.26 11.64
C GLY A 5 -10.95 -2.92 11.68
N VAL A 6 -10.16 -3.85 12.17
CA VAL A 6 -8.70 -3.78 12.19
C VAL A 6 -8.14 -5.09 11.62
N SER A 7 -7.10 -5.01 10.84
CA SER A 7 -6.38 -6.14 10.27
C SER A 7 -4.88 -5.97 10.46
N LEU A 8 -4.21 -7.02 10.87
CA LEU A 8 -2.76 -7.10 10.96
C LEU A 8 -2.28 -8.27 10.11
N ASN A 9 -1.37 -7.99 9.20
CA ASN A 9 -0.69 -9.00 8.39
C ASN A 9 0.80 -8.92 8.67
N TYR A 10 1.43 -10.06 8.84
CA TYR A 10 2.87 -10.19 8.99
C TYR A 10 3.34 -11.29 8.06
N THR A 11 4.29 -10.97 7.19
CA THR A 11 4.82 -11.89 6.19
C THR A 11 6.34 -11.89 6.26
N PRO A 12 6.97 -12.94 6.81
CA PRO A 12 8.40 -13.13 6.68
C PRO A 12 8.73 -13.40 5.20
N TRP A 13 9.60 -12.57 4.63
CA TRP A 13 9.94 -12.60 3.23
C TRP A 13 11.29 -13.29 3.03
N LEU A 14 11.37 -14.24 2.08
CA LEU A 14 12.61 -14.90 1.64
C LEU A 14 13.53 -15.46 2.75
N ARG A 15 13.03 -15.85 3.91
CA ARG A 15 13.83 -16.33 5.06
C ARG A 15 14.85 -17.43 4.78
N ARG A 16 14.72 -18.14 3.64
CA ARG A 16 15.68 -19.16 3.23
C ARG A 16 16.89 -18.61 2.47
N LEU A 17 16.81 -17.36 2.00
CA LEU A 17 17.86 -16.71 1.20
C LEU A 17 18.49 -15.54 1.95
N VAL A 18 17.67 -14.76 2.62
CA VAL A 18 18.08 -13.61 3.43
C VAL A 18 17.35 -13.72 4.75
N SER A 19 18.06 -13.79 5.85
CA SER A 19 17.49 -13.69 7.19
C SER A 19 17.00 -12.24 7.37
N ASP A 20 15.92 -12.06 8.11
CA ASP A 20 15.44 -10.77 8.63
C ASP A 20 14.76 -9.82 7.62
N MET A 21 14.32 -10.33 6.44
CA MET A 21 13.39 -9.59 5.59
C MET A 21 11.96 -9.84 6.07
N ASP A 22 11.31 -8.78 6.54
CA ASP A 22 9.97 -8.86 7.12
C ASP A 22 9.06 -7.76 6.58
N LEU A 23 7.82 -8.13 6.25
CA LEU A 23 6.77 -7.21 5.87
C LEU A 23 5.66 -7.24 6.92
N ALA A 24 5.41 -6.12 7.57
CA ALA A 24 4.28 -5.91 8.46
C ALA A 24 3.30 -4.90 7.85
N TYR A 25 2.01 -5.19 7.95
CA TYR A 25 0.94 -4.33 7.46
C TYR A 25 -0.21 -4.29 8.46
N LEU A 26 -0.43 -3.13 9.05
CA LEU A 26 -1.55 -2.82 9.94
C LEU A 26 -2.54 -1.92 9.18
N SER A 27 -3.81 -2.26 9.21
CA SER A 27 -4.86 -1.41 8.65
C SER A 27 -6.11 -1.42 9.50
N GLY A 28 -6.85 -0.33 9.45
CA GLY A 28 -8.13 -0.21 10.13
C GLY A 28 -9.07 0.73 9.40
N TYR A 29 -10.36 0.55 9.64
CA TYR A 29 -11.40 1.44 9.12
C TYR A 29 -12.47 1.72 10.15
N TYR A 30 -13.14 2.85 9.97
CA TYR A 30 -14.30 3.25 10.74
C TYR A 30 -15.36 3.88 9.83
N ARG A 31 -16.59 3.39 9.87
CA ARG A 31 -17.73 3.95 9.14
C ARG A 31 -18.30 5.16 9.85
N ILE A 32 -18.39 6.25 9.13
CA ILE A 32 -18.99 7.50 9.57
C ILE A 32 -20.39 7.59 8.95
N GLY A 33 -21.40 7.16 9.74
CA GLY A 33 -22.77 7.07 9.23
C GLY A 33 -22.94 5.93 8.20
N ASP A 34 -23.89 6.11 7.29
CA ASP A 34 -24.31 5.07 6.34
C ASP A 34 -23.56 5.14 5.01
N TYR A 35 -23.01 6.30 4.65
CA TYR A 35 -22.50 6.58 3.31
C TYR A 35 -21.01 6.85 3.24
N SER A 36 -20.31 6.94 4.37
CA SER A 36 -18.90 7.29 4.37
C SER A 36 -18.09 6.48 5.37
N ALA A 37 -16.79 6.34 5.09
CA ALA A 37 -15.83 5.69 5.97
C ALA A 37 -14.47 6.37 5.88
N VAL A 38 -13.74 6.32 6.98
CA VAL A 38 -12.30 6.61 7.03
C VAL A 38 -11.54 5.32 7.21
N SER A 39 -10.35 5.25 6.66
CA SER A 39 -9.40 4.18 6.92
C SER A 39 -8.00 4.73 7.09
N ALA A 40 -7.18 4.00 7.81
CA ALA A 40 -5.76 4.28 7.95
C ALA A 40 -4.98 2.99 7.84
N SER A 41 -3.77 3.07 7.29
CA SER A 41 -2.87 1.93 7.27
C SER A 41 -1.42 2.33 7.53
N LEU A 42 -0.65 1.36 8.03
CA LEU A 42 0.78 1.46 8.25
C LEU A 42 1.43 0.22 7.66
N ARG A 43 2.43 0.42 6.80
CA ARG A 43 3.25 -0.64 6.24
C ARG A 43 4.69 -0.42 6.68
N TYR A 44 5.34 -1.48 7.08
CA TYR A 44 6.76 -1.52 7.40
C TYR A 44 7.39 -2.69 6.65
N PHE A 45 8.48 -2.43 5.96
CA PHE A 45 9.23 -3.41 5.21
C PHE A 45 10.71 -3.32 5.59
N SER A 46 11.23 -4.35 6.26
CA SER A 46 12.66 -4.53 6.52
C SER A 46 13.28 -5.29 5.36
N LEU A 47 14.38 -4.76 4.82
CA LEU A 47 15.14 -5.43 3.76
C LEU A 47 16.20 -6.40 4.31
N GLY A 48 16.26 -6.56 5.65
CA GLY A 48 17.23 -7.42 6.30
C GLY A 48 18.59 -6.76 6.51
N GLU A 49 19.50 -7.50 7.11
CA GLU A 49 20.88 -7.05 7.34
C GLU A 49 21.72 -7.12 6.07
N VAL A 50 22.36 -6.02 5.73
CA VAL A 50 23.32 -5.94 4.63
C VAL A 50 24.72 -5.67 5.20
N TYR A 51 25.65 -6.56 4.89
CA TYR A 51 27.05 -6.40 5.27
C TYR A 51 27.80 -5.64 4.19
N THR A 52 28.33 -4.48 4.52
CA THR A 52 29.18 -3.71 3.60
C THR A 52 30.64 -3.95 3.96
N ASN A 53 31.41 -4.52 3.02
CA ASN A 53 32.86 -4.61 3.16
C ASN A 53 33.49 -3.28 2.74
N ALA A 54 33.87 -2.46 3.68
CA ALA A 54 34.64 -1.25 3.42
C ALA A 54 36.12 -1.59 3.18
N GLY A 55 36.45 -2.03 1.93
CA GLY A 55 37.85 -2.07 1.45
C GLY A 55 38.73 -3.21 1.97
N GLU A 56 39.71 -3.60 1.15
CA GLU A 56 40.56 -4.78 1.24
C GLU A 56 41.47 -4.89 2.50
N THR A 57 41.42 -4.03 3.46
CA THR A 57 42.46 -4.02 4.52
C THR A 57 42.01 -3.79 5.96
N ASN A 58 40.76 -3.65 6.28
CA ASN A 58 40.37 -3.49 7.67
C ASN A 58 39.07 -4.20 8.04
N ASP A 59 39.12 -4.85 9.20
CA ASP A 59 38.14 -5.59 9.98
C ASP A 59 36.87 -4.80 10.37
N ASN A 60 36.50 -3.77 9.65
CA ASN A 60 35.31 -2.96 9.86
C ASN A 60 34.19 -3.31 8.85
N SER A 61 33.67 -4.51 8.97
CA SER A 61 32.39 -4.82 8.35
C SER A 61 31.30 -4.01 9.06
N MET A 62 30.66 -3.11 8.36
CA MET A 62 29.55 -2.34 8.87
C MET A 62 28.23 -3.04 8.50
N THR A 63 27.39 -3.29 9.48
CA THR A 63 26.07 -3.85 9.26
C THR A 63 25.06 -2.71 9.16
N ILE A 64 24.30 -2.67 8.10
CA ILE A 64 23.19 -1.73 7.88
C ILE A 64 21.87 -2.49 7.80
N ASN A 65 20.82 -1.87 8.28
CA ASN A 65 19.46 -2.42 8.27
C ASN A 65 18.53 -1.47 7.47
N PRO A 66 18.55 -1.54 6.14
CA PRO A 66 17.68 -0.69 5.34
C PRO A 66 16.21 -1.07 5.54
N TYR A 67 15.35 -0.07 5.62
CA TYR A 67 13.91 -0.29 5.75
C TYR A 67 13.10 0.78 5.03
N GLU A 68 11.88 0.42 4.70
CA GLU A 68 10.90 1.32 4.12
C GLU A 68 9.63 1.29 4.95
N MET A 69 8.99 2.43 5.09
CA MET A 69 7.67 2.49 5.69
C MET A 69 6.74 3.45 4.96
N SER A 70 5.45 3.17 5.03
CA SER A 70 4.43 4.07 4.55
C SER A 70 3.25 4.11 5.49
N ALA A 71 2.69 5.31 5.66
CA ALA A 71 1.46 5.54 6.39
C ALA A 71 0.46 6.23 5.46
N ASP A 72 -0.78 5.77 5.45
CA ASP A 72 -1.84 6.40 4.67
C ASP A 72 -3.11 6.58 5.48
N VAL A 73 -3.87 7.59 5.08
CA VAL A 73 -5.22 7.86 5.56
C VAL A 73 -6.11 8.06 4.34
N ALA A 74 -7.25 7.37 4.33
CA ALA A 74 -8.20 7.46 3.24
C ALA A 74 -9.59 7.83 3.74
N TYR A 75 -10.32 8.52 2.88
CA TYR A 75 -11.74 8.79 3.04
C TYR A 75 -12.50 8.27 1.83
N SER A 76 -13.59 7.57 2.09
CA SER A 76 -14.49 7.05 1.07
C SER A 76 -15.92 7.53 1.30
N ILE A 77 -16.61 7.77 0.20
CA ILE A 77 -18.02 8.18 0.21
C ILE A 77 -18.80 7.46 -0.89
N MET A 78 -19.99 7.01 -0.54
CA MET A 78 -20.98 6.48 -1.45
C MET A 78 -21.79 7.64 -2.02
N LEU A 79 -21.67 7.87 -3.32
CA LEU A 79 -22.39 8.94 -4.03
C LEU A 79 -23.80 8.50 -4.46
N SER A 80 -23.96 7.19 -4.70
CA SER A 80 -25.24 6.54 -4.95
C SER A 80 -25.19 5.09 -4.43
N GLU A 81 -26.31 4.38 -4.45
CA GLU A 81 -26.37 2.96 -4.06
C GLU A 81 -25.44 2.08 -4.91
N THR A 82 -25.10 2.52 -6.11
CA THR A 82 -24.28 1.78 -7.06
C THR A 82 -22.87 2.32 -7.24
N PHE A 83 -22.56 3.54 -6.76
CA PHE A 83 -21.30 4.20 -7.06
C PHE A 83 -20.66 4.85 -5.84
N SER A 84 -19.39 4.55 -5.61
CA SER A 84 -18.57 5.12 -4.55
C SER A 84 -17.21 5.58 -5.05
N ILE A 85 -16.67 6.57 -4.37
CA ILE A 85 -15.32 7.10 -4.61
C ILE A 85 -14.53 7.11 -3.32
N ALA A 86 -13.21 7.09 -3.45
CA ALA A 86 -12.29 7.24 -2.32
C ALA A 86 -11.05 8.03 -2.74
N ALA A 87 -10.49 8.74 -1.77
CA ALA A 87 -9.19 9.38 -1.89
C ALA A 87 -8.34 9.04 -0.66
N ALA A 88 -7.04 8.84 -0.88
CA ALA A 88 -6.08 8.62 0.19
C ALA A 88 -4.88 9.55 0.03
N VAL A 89 -4.30 9.94 1.17
CA VAL A 89 -3.00 10.61 1.23
C VAL A 89 -2.03 9.64 1.89
N ARG A 90 -0.88 9.43 1.27
CA ARG A 90 0.17 8.53 1.71
C ARG A 90 1.45 9.29 1.94
N TRP A 91 2.08 9.06 3.09
CA TRP A 91 3.46 9.41 3.36
C TRP A 91 4.33 8.17 3.22
N ILE A 92 5.47 8.33 2.54
CA ILE A 92 6.44 7.27 2.28
C ILE A 92 7.77 7.74 2.85
N TYR A 93 8.45 6.84 3.54
CA TYR A 93 9.77 7.02 4.08
C TYR A 93 10.63 5.82 3.71
N SER A 94 11.82 6.08 3.16
CA SER A 94 12.76 5.06 2.72
C SER A 94 14.14 5.38 3.25
N ASP A 95 14.69 4.50 4.07
CA ASP A 95 16.04 4.58 4.58
C ASP A 95 16.87 3.44 3.97
N LEU A 96 17.54 3.78 2.88
CA LEU A 96 18.40 2.88 2.14
C LEU A 96 19.88 3.30 2.27
N THR A 97 20.24 3.97 3.36
CA THR A 97 21.58 4.52 3.58
C THR A 97 22.60 3.39 3.63
N TYR A 98 23.55 3.38 2.71
CA TYR A 98 24.59 2.35 2.59
C TYR A 98 25.87 2.70 3.37
N ASP A 99 26.09 3.98 3.65
CA ASP A 99 27.30 4.46 4.30
C ASP A 99 27.02 5.77 5.03
N TYR A 100 27.45 5.84 6.29
CA TYR A 100 27.36 7.05 7.10
C TYR A 100 28.38 8.14 6.68
N THR A 101 29.28 7.80 5.76
CA THR A 101 30.26 8.75 5.21
C THR A 101 29.84 9.37 3.89
N SER A 102 28.77 8.84 3.26
CA SER A 102 28.20 9.39 2.04
C SER A 102 27.11 10.42 2.38
N ASP A 103 27.00 11.46 1.56
CA ASP A 103 25.97 12.53 1.66
C ASP A 103 24.52 12.02 1.42
N THR A 104 24.31 10.69 1.43
CA THR A 104 22.99 10.09 1.27
C THR A 104 22.23 10.13 2.57
N SER A 105 21.06 10.75 2.54
CA SER A 105 20.11 10.79 3.65
C SER A 105 18.81 10.06 3.30
N PRO A 106 18.05 9.59 4.30
CA PRO A 106 16.77 8.94 4.07
C PRO A 106 15.83 9.79 3.22
N GLY A 107 15.14 9.15 2.29
CA GLY A 107 14.17 9.81 1.42
C GLY A 107 12.77 9.81 2.00
N SER A 108 12.02 10.89 1.76
CA SER A 108 10.59 10.94 2.05
C SER A 108 9.79 11.54 0.92
N ALA A 109 8.55 11.10 0.76
CA ALA A 109 7.66 11.59 -0.28
C ALA A 109 6.19 11.50 0.16
N PHE A 110 5.36 12.29 -0.51
CA PHE A 110 3.91 12.22 -0.39
C PHE A 110 3.29 11.79 -1.71
N ALA A 111 2.24 10.98 -1.61
CA ALA A 111 1.47 10.52 -2.74
C ALA A 111 -0.03 10.59 -2.43
N VAL A 112 -0.83 10.70 -3.48
CA VAL A 112 -2.29 10.65 -3.42
C VAL A 112 -2.77 9.47 -4.23
N ASP A 113 -3.75 8.73 -3.69
CA ASP A 113 -4.45 7.67 -4.38
C ASP A 113 -5.90 8.07 -4.59
N LEU A 114 -6.45 7.75 -5.75
CA LEU A 114 -7.86 7.96 -6.10
C LEU A 114 -8.46 6.64 -6.53
N ALA A 115 -9.66 6.35 -6.04
CA ALA A 115 -10.38 5.13 -6.39
C ALA A 115 -11.85 5.41 -6.69
N ALA A 116 -12.41 4.62 -7.59
CA ALA A 116 -13.83 4.58 -7.87
C ALA A 116 -14.29 3.13 -7.92
N TYR A 117 -15.47 2.86 -7.41
CA TYR A 117 -16.09 1.56 -7.41
C TYR A 117 -17.55 1.67 -7.83
N TYR A 118 -17.91 0.85 -8.80
CA TYR A 118 -19.29 0.71 -9.27
C TYR A 118 -19.78 -0.72 -9.01
N GLN A 119 -20.97 -0.85 -8.46
CA GLN A 119 -21.61 -2.11 -8.18
C GLN A 119 -23.07 -2.06 -8.61
N ASN A 120 -23.52 -3.06 -9.35
CA ASN A 120 -24.92 -3.16 -9.75
C ASN A 120 -25.32 -4.64 -9.88
N TYR A 121 -26.62 -4.89 -9.82
CA TYR A 121 -27.19 -6.20 -10.10
C TYR A 121 -27.60 -6.28 -11.57
N VAL A 122 -27.21 -7.36 -12.23
CA VAL A 122 -27.49 -7.63 -13.63
C VAL A 122 -28.09 -9.03 -13.77
N ASN A 123 -29.13 -9.16 -14.58
CA ASN A 123 -29.74 -10.46 -14.83
C ASN A 123 -29.01 -11.17 -15.97
N ILE A 124 -28.45 -12.34 -15.69
CA ILE A 124 -27.83 -13.22 -16.68
C ILE A 124 -28.68 -14.52 -16.76
N GLY A 125 -29.51 -14.60 -17.79
CA GLY A 125 -30.53 -15.64 -17.89
C GLY A 125 -31.61 -15.48 -16.82
N GLN A 126 -31.75 -16.46 -15.92
CA GLN A 126 -32.72 -16.44 -14.82
C GLN A 126 -32.06 -16.11 -13.47
N ARG A 127 -30.79 -15.72 -13.47
CA ARG A 127 -30.03 -15.45 -12.24
C ARG A 127 -29.69 -13.99 -12.11
N GLU A 128 -29.94 -13.44 -10.93
CA GLU A 128 -29.50 -12.10 -10.55
C GLU A 128 -28.04 -12.18 -10.12
N CYS A 129 -27.14 -11.60 -10.88
CA CYS A 129 -25.70 -11.58 -10.67
C CYS A 129 -25.27 -10.19 -10.20
N GLN A 130 -24.27 -10.13 -9.33
CA GLN A 130 -23.70 -8.87 -8.88
C GLN A 130 -22.45 -8.55 -9.71
N LEU A 131 -22.51 -7.45 -10.48
CA LEU A 131 -21.37 -6.90 -11.21
C LEU A 131 -20.66 -5.86 -10.36
N GLY A 132 -19.35 -5.98 -10.22
CA GLY A 132 -18.48 -4.99 -9.61
C GLY A 132 -17.42 -4.51 -10.59
N LEU A 133 -17.22 -3.19 -10.70
CA LEU A 133 -16.15 -2.55 -11.48
C LEU A 133 -15.33 -1.65 -10.56
N GLY A 134 -14.01 -1.76 -10.62
CA GLY A 134 -13.09 -0.97 -9.83
C GLY A 134 -12.06 -0.25 -10.68
N LEU A 135 -11.80 1.01 -10.33
CA LEU A 135 -10.71 1.83 -10.84
C LEU A 135 -9.88 2.31 -9.65
N ASN A 136 -8.56 2.19 -9.74
CA ASN A 136 -7.65 2.75 -8.76
C ASN A 136 -6.44 3.39 -9.45
N MET A 137 -6.20 4.65 -9.16
CA MET A 137 -4.97 5.37 -9.54
C MET A 137 -4.19 5.62 -8.25
N SER A 138 -3.01 5.07 -8.14
CA SER A 138 -2.18 5.18 -6.94
C SER A 138 -0.81 5.79 -7.21
N ASN A 139 -0.23 6.35 -6.15
CA ASN A 139 1.07 7.02 -6.16
C ASN A 139 1.12 8.23 -7.11
N ILE A 140 0.04 9.00 -7.20
CA ILE A 140 0.05 10.31 -7.84
C ILE A 140 0.71 11.27 -6.86
N GLY A 141 2.01 11.57 -7.03
CA GLY A 141 2.66 12.31 -5.97
C GLY A 141 3.95 13.02 -6.31
N SER A 142 4.60 13.44 -5.25
CA SER A 142 5.88 14.14 -5.31
C SER A 142 7.01 13.20 -5.73
N LYS A 143 8.10 13.79 -6.12
CA LYS A 143 9.37 13.08 -6.27
C LYS A 143 9.92 12.73 -4.89
N ILE A 144 10.58 11.59 -4.79
CA ILE A 144 11.39 11.23 -3.63
C ILE A 144 12.80 11.79 -3.83
N ASN A 145 13.34 12.39 -2.77
CA ASN A 145 14.71 12.91 -2.78
C ASN A 145 15.51 12.21 -1.66
N PHE A 146 16.60 11.58 -2.05
CA PHE A 146 17.54 10.92 -1.15
C PHE A 146 18.76 11.84 -0.93
N GLY A 147 18.66 12.91 -0.22
CA GLY A 147 19.64 13.95 0.09
C GLY A 147 21.06 13.82 -0.51
N GLY A 148 21.68 14.96 -0.84
CA GLY A 148 23.07 15.00 -1.33
C GLY A 148 23.23 15.06 -2.85
N THR A 149 22.24 14.70 -3.63
CA THR A 149 22.20 14.93 -5.08
C THR A 149 20.95 15.67 -5.49
N ASP A 150 21.04 16.54 -6.50
CA ASP A 150 19.87 17.21 -7.11
C ASP A 150 18.95 16.22 -7.87
N GLU A 151 19.24 14.92 -7.80
CA GLU A 151 18.48 13.89 -8.47
C GLU A 151 17.28 13.49 -7.61
N SER A 152 16.12 13.88 -8.07
CA SER A 152 14.84 13.49 -7.48
C SER A 152 14.07 12.58 -8.44
N GLU A 153 13.67 11.42 -7.99
CA GLU A 153 12.96 10.43 -8.81
C GLU A 153 11.46 10.43 -8.54
N PHE A 154 10.65 10.24 -9.58
CA PHE A 154 9.22 10.11 -9.43
C PHE A 154 8.86 8.75 -8.84
N ILE A 155 7.95 8.75 -7.88
CA ILE A 155 7.32 7.51 -7.44
C ILE A 155 6.49 6.96 -8.61
N PRO A 156 6.62 5.67 -8.98
CA PRO A 156 5.88 5.13 -10.10
C PRO A 156 4.38 5.14 -9.85
N ALA A 157 3.68 5.97 -10.61
CA ALA A 157 2.22 5.99 -10.60
C ALA A 157 1.66 4.69 -11.20
N ASN A 158 0.57 4.20 -10.63
CA ASN A 158 -0.03 2.93 -11.03
C ASN A 158 -1.53 3.10 -11.28
N LEU A 159 -2.00 2.61 -12.42
CA LEU A 159 -3.41 2.52 -12.76
C LEU A 159 -3.86 1.06 -12.74
N ARG A 160 -4.89 0.76 -11.95
CA ARG A 160 -5.50 -0.56 -11.83
C ARG A 160 -6.96 -0.52 -12.22
N LEU A 161 -7.35 -1.45 -13.05
CA LEU A 161 -8.73 -1.71 -13.43
C LEU A 161 -9.11 -3.11 -12.97
N GLY A 162 -10.28 -3.28 -12.42
CA GLY A 162 -10.80 -4.57 -11.97
C GLY A 162 -12.27 -4.73 -12.30
N ALA A 163 -12.66 -5.95 -12.60
CA ALA A 163 -14.05 -6.35 -12.76
C ALA A 163 -14.29 -7.64 -12.00
N SER A 164 -15.46 -7.77 -11.40
CA SER A 164 -15.91 -8.97 -10.71
C SER A 164 -17.37 -9.26 -11.07
N LEU A 165 -17.69 -10.54 -11.17
CA LEU A 165 -19.05 -11.01 -11.36
C LEU A 165 -19.34 -12.12 -10.35
N MET A 166 -20.28 -11.87 -9.45
CA MET A 166 -20.74 -12.88 -8.50
C MET A 166 -22.01 -13.51 -9.02
N ILE A 167 -21.95 -14.82 -9.29
CA ILE A 167 -23.07 -15.62 -9.80
C ILE A 167 -23.53 -16.55 -8.69
N PRO A 168 -24.77 -16.45 -8.19
CA PRO A 168 -25.29 -17.42 -7.22
C PRO A 168 -25.45 -18.77 -7.91
N LEU A 169 -24.81 -19.83 -7.35
CA LEU A 169 -24.87 -21.19 -7.89
C LEU A 169 -26.07 -21.96 -7.36
N ASP A 170 -26.50 -21.66 -6.13
CA ASP A 170 -27.65 -22.27 -5.46
C ASP A 170 -28.57 -21.24 -4.82
N GLU A 171 -29.89 -21.55 -4.76
CA GLU A 171 -30.88 -20.69 -4.07
C GLU A 171 -30.67 -20.62 -2.55
N TYR A 172 -29.84 -21.48 -1.96
CA TYR A 172 -29.55 -21.57 -0.53
C TYR A 172 -28.42 -20.66 -0.04
N ASN A 173 -27.65 -20.02 -0.91
CA ASN A 173 -26.55 -19.12 -0.54
C ASN A 173 -26.91 -17.65 -0.88
N ARG A 174 -27.91 -17.14 -0.21
CA ARG A 174 -28.21 -15.69 -0.18
C ARG A 174 -27.63 -15.04 1.07
#